data_853864c82d120cb7d638a0d22d6ebd91
#
_entry.id   853864c82d120cb7d638a0d22d6ebd91
#
_cell.length_a   1.000
_cell.length_b   1.000
_cell.length_c   1.000
_cell.angle_alpha   90.00
_cell.angle_beta   90.00
_cell.angle_gamma   90.00
#
_symmetry.space_group_name_H-M   'P 1'
#
loop_
_entity.id
_entity.type
_entity.pdbx_description
1 polymer ?
#
loop_
_entity_poly.entity_id
_entity_poly.type
_entity_poly.pdbx_seq_one_letter_code
_entity_poly.pdbx_strand_id
1 'polypeptide(L)'
;MGSPKVGKDCAYLEAIESNILEQPAVKVWLKINPNYAPPSRVEHLRRWASPKPFVCRMLGIETASHAVIAKRCKLTAGLQEKRFYEEILPQLPMPSLKYYGSFQEGDEHLWLFLEDAGGRQFSFHKPEDRKIAVQWLINLHTHSARLGKPSRLIERGPAYYLERLTNVQSTLELHADRDVFSAAERQVLAASLDLVDSTASIWESISALYERLPQCVIHGDFKSKNIHLRSDQQQASIFVFDWEYAGWGTPGIDMWRLDEEEYLLAIRPYWPHVDISTVREMQNLGSVFRSVDSYFWETRRLNHPIHATAKIKLNENLSLFNVQMADALQTFSTQASVRRQAAG
;
A
#
# COMPACT_ATOMS: atom_id res chain seq x y z
N MET A 1 19.63 17.14 35.23
CA MET A 1 18.88 17.59 34.06
C MET A 1 18.89 16.41 33.06
N GLY A 2 17.79 15.67 32.99
CA GLY A 2 17.67 14.48 32.14
C GLY A 2 17.35 14.89 30.71
N SER A 3 18.13 14.41 29.76
CA SER A 3 17.85 14.54 28.32
C SER A 3 16.50 13.90 27.99
N PRO A 4 15.66 14.54 27.16
CA PRO A 4 14.38 13.95 26.77
C PRO A 4 14.63 12.64 25.99
N LYS A 5 13.95 11.58 26.40
CA LYS A 5 13.91 10.31 25.67
C LYS A 5 13.24 10.60 24.31
N VAL A 6 14.04 10.65 23.27
CA VAL A 6 13.57 10.65 21.88
C VAL A 6 12.79 9.35 21.68
N GLY A 7 11.54 9.47 21.25
CA GLY A 7 10.67 8.33 20.99
C GLY A 7 11.29 7.40 19.93
N LYS A 8 10.98 6.10 20.05
CA LYS A 8 11.48 5.00 19.21
C LYS A 8 11.07 5.06 17.72
N ASP A 9 10.66 6.20 17.19
CA ASP A 9 9.84 6.26 15.96
C ASP A 9 10.56 6.64 14.67
N CYS A 10 11.90 6.65 14.60
CA CYS A 10 12.62 6.73 13.32
C CYS A 10 14.06 6.23 13.48
N ALA A 11 14.23 4.91 13.60
CA ALA A 11 15.57 4.35 13.55
C ALA A 11 16.16 4.51 12.14
N TYR A 12 17.17 5.35 11.99
CA TYR A 12 18.02 5.37 10.80
C TYR A 12 19.09 4.28 10.89
N LEU A 13 19.57 3.83 9.72
CA LEU A 13 20.64 2.84 9.63
C LEU A 13 22.02 3.50 9.82
N GLU A 14 22.16 4.73 9.31
CA GLU A 14 23.40 5.49 9.27
C GLU A 14 23.09 6.97 9.16
N ALA A 15 23.87 7.81 9.82
CA ALA A 15 23.83 9.26 9.69
C ALA A 15 25.14 9.78 9.13
N ILE A 16 25.06 10.69 8.16
CA ILE A 16 26.20 11.28 7.45
C ILE A 16 26.17 12.79 7.69
N GLU A 17 27.25 13.30 8.28
CA GLU A 17 27.46 14.72 8.60
C GLU A 17 28.71 15.32 7.91
N SER A 18 29.52 14.46 7.28
CA SER A 18 30.68 14.86 6.47
C SER A 18 30.50 14.44 5.02
N ASN A 19 31.14 15.14 4.10
CA ASN A 19 31.05 14.86 2.65
C ASN A 19 29.61 14.79 2.12
N ILE A 20 28.71 15.58 2.69
CA ILE A 20 27.27 15.57 2.40
C ILE A 20 27.02 15.83 0.91
N LEU A 21 27.78 16.74 0.29
CA LEU A 21 27.66 17.07 -1.15
C LEU A 21 28.02 15.88 -2.06
N GLU A 22 28.73 14.89 -1.56
CA GLU A 22 29.05 13.66 -2.33
C GLU A 22 27.90 12.65 -2.32
N GLN A 23 26.93 12.80 -1.43
CA GLN A 23 25.80 11.90 -1.37
C GLN A 23 24.93 11.98 -2.64
N PRO A 24 24.58 10.84 -3.27
CA PRO A 24 23.81 10.82 -4.52
C PRO A 24 22.48 11.58 -4.41
N ALA A 25 21.75 11.39 -3.31
CA ALA A 25 20.49 12.09 -3.07
C ALA A 25 20.66 13.62 -3.04
N VAL A 26 21.75 14.11 -2.42
CA VAL A 26 22.03 15.55 -2.31
C VAL A 26 22.42 16.13 -3.67
N LYS A 27 23.26 15.41 -4.45
CA LYS A 27 23.61 15.83 -5.81
C LYS A 27 22.38 16.01 -6.70
N VAL A 28 21.47 15.04 -6.64
CA VAL A 28 20.23 15.11 -7.41
C VAL A 28 19.29 16.21 -6.88
N TRP A 29 19.16 16.32 -5.55
CA TRP A 29 18.35 17.38 -4.93
C TRP A 29 18.78 18.77 -5.39
N LEU A 30 20.05 19.11 -5.28
CA LEU A 30 20.58 20.42 -5.67
C LEU A 30 20.46 20.68 -7.18
N LYS A 31 20.50 19.62 -8.01
CA LYS A 31 20.30 19.75 -9.45
C LYS A 31 18.88 20.19 -9.81
N ILE A 32 17.86 19.67 -9.13
CA ILE A 32 16.46 19.98 -9.44
C ILE A 32 15.88 21.10 -8.56
N ASN A 33 16.53 21.43 -7.47
CA ASN A 33 16.14 22.47 -6.52
C ASN A 33 17.31 23.42 -6.21
N PRO A 34 17.84 24.14 -7.20
CA PRO A 34 19.06 24.93 -7.07
C PRO A 34 18.95 26.13 -6.10
N ASN A 35 17.72 26.51 -5.74
CA ASN A 35 17.47 27.62 -4.83
C ASN A 35 17.52 27.23 -3.34
N TYR A 36 17.66 25.93 -3.03
CA TYR A 36 17.79 25.48 -1.66
C TYR A 36 19.25 25.28 -1.26
N ALA A 37 19.56 25.59 -0.01
CA ALA A 37 20.86 25.26 0.58
C ALA A 37 21.02 23.74 0.70
N PRO A 38 22.27 23.22 0.69
CA PRO A 38 22.53 21.80 0.97
C PRO A 38 22.00 21.42 2.36
N PRO A 39 21.57 20.15 2.56
CA PRO A 39 21.24 19.66 3.88
C PRO A 39 22.48 19.71 4.81
N SER A 40 22.23 19.86 6.10
CA SER A 40 23.28 19.79 7.12
C SER A 40 23.59 18.34 7.55
N ARG A 41 22.67 17.41 7.30
CA ARG A 41 22.77 15.99 7.68
C ARG A 41 21.93 15.12 6.77
N VAL A 42 22.41 13.89 6.48
CA VAL A 42 21.68 12.86 5.74
C VAL A 42 21.56 11.62 6.60
N GLU A 43 20.35 11.10 6.76
CA GLU A 43 20.05 9.88 7.49
C GLU A 43 19.56 8.80 6.52
N HIS A 44 20.29 7.69 6.41
CA HIS A 44 19.86 6.57 5.60
C HIS A 44 18.78 5.77 6.35
N LEU A 45 17.58 5.72 5.83
CA LEU A 45 16.45 4.97 6.38
C LEU A 45 16.36 3.56 5.79
N ARG A 46 16.87 3.36 4.56
CA ARG A 46 16.98 2.06 3.88
C ARG A 46 18.27 1.98 3.09
N ARG A 47 18.85 0.75 2.99
CA ARG A 47 20.13 0.53 2.34
C ARG A 47 20.08 0.75 0.83
N TRP A 48 21.15 1.28 0.25
CA TRP A 48 21.34 1.49 -1.18
C TRP A 48 21.25 0.18 -1.99
N ALA A 49 21.91 -0.86 -1.56
CA ALA A 49 22.03 -2.14 -2.28
C ALA A 49 20.88 -3.14 -1.97
N SER A 50 19.76 -2.68 -1.43
CA SER A 50 18.60 -3.53 -1.16
C SER A 50 17.75 -3.69 -2.43
N PRO A 51 17.02 -4.82 -2.62
CA PRO A 51 15.98 -4.92 -3.64
C PRO A 51 14.81 -3.95 -3.37
N LYS A 52 14.72 -3.38 -2.17
CA LYS A 52 13.77 -2.33 -1.80
C LYS A 52 14.28 -0.95 -2.22
N PRO A 53 13.38 0.03 -2.40
CA PRO A 53 13.78 1.40 -2.66
C PRO A 53 14.78 1.91 -1.64
N PHE A 54 15.81 2.63 -2.10
CA PHE A 54 16.67 3.40 -1.20
C PHE A 54 15.89 4.62 -0.70
N VAL A 55 15.98 4.88 0.60
CA VAL A 55 15.32 6.02 1.22
C VAL A 55 16.27 6.69 2.20
N CYS A 56 16.45 7.99 2.07
CA CYS A 56 17.15 8.80 3.07
C CYS A 56 16.34 10.05 3.42
N ARG A 57 16.60 10.55 4.62
CA ARG A 57 16.11 11.83 5.13
C ARG A 57 17.23 12.85 5.06
N MET A 58 16.97 13.98 4.46
CA MET A 58 17.89 15.12 4.37
C MET A 58 17.40 16.22 5.32
N LEU A 59 18.21 16.58 6.31
CA LEU A 59 17.87 17.51 7.39
C LEU A 59 18.54 18.87 7.19
N GLY A 60 17.97 19.91 7.78
CA GLY A 60 18.51 21.28 7.74
C GLY A 60 18.24 22.01 6.43
N ILE A 61 17.29 21.52 5.63
CA ILE A 61 16.81 22.23 4.44
C ILE A 61 15.73 23.23 4.87
N GLU A 62 15.75 24.43 4.31
CA GLU A 62 14.76 25.49 4.60
C GLU A 62 13.39 25.15 3.97
N THR A 63 12.73 24.15 4.50
CA THR A 63 11.36 23.75 4.16
C THR A 63 10.49 23.81 5.40
N ALA A 64 9.17 23.73 5.24
CA ALA A 64 8.24 23.78 6.38
C ALA A 64 8.50 22.69 7.44
N SER A 65 8.96 21.51 7.01
CA SER A 65 9.32 20.40 7.92
C SER A 65 10.80 20.36 8.28
N HIS A 66 11.61 21.28 7.75
CA HIS A 66 13.09 21.29 7.86
C HIS A 66 13.76 19.97 7.45
N ALA A 67 13.03 19.12 6.74
CA ALA A 67 13.49 17.83 6.26
C ALA A 67 12.81 17.44 4.94
N VAL A 68 13.57 16.74 4.10
CA VAL A 68 13.10 16.18 2.83
C VAL A 68 13.46 14.70 2.77
N ILE A 69 12.49 13.88 2.38
CA ILE A 69 12.69 12.46 2.08
C ILE A 69 13.09 12.32 0.61
N ALA A 70 14.24 11.72 0.37
CA ALA A 70 14.67 11.30 -0.95
C ALA A 70 14.47 9.78 -1.10
N LYS A 71 13.64 9.37 -2.06
CA LYS A 71 13.34 7.96 -2.40
C LYS A 71 13.86 7.66 -3.79
N ARG A 72 14.78 6.68 -3.91
CA ARG A 72 15.21 6.13 -5.20
C ARG A 72 14.54 4.78 -5.39
N CYS A 73 13.70 4.66 -6.40
CA CYS A 73 12.92 3.47 -6.69
C CYS A 73 13.01 3.07 -8.17
N LYS A 74 12.44 1.93 -8.52
CA LYS A 74 12.30 1.53 -9.93
C LYS A 74 11.47 2.56 -10.69
N LEU A 75 11.83 2.81 -11.95
CA LEU A 75 11.20 3.83 -12.78
C LEU A 75 9.67 3.69 -12.83
N THR A 76 9.16 2.47 -13.06
CA THR A 76 7.71 2.22 -13.16
C THR A 76 6.94 2.57 -11.88
N ALA A 77 7.45 2.16 -10.72
CA ALA A 77 6.87 2.49 -9.41
C ALA A 77 6.95 3.99 -9.13
N GLY A 78 8.10 4.60 -9.42
CA GLY A 78 8.31 6.03 -9.21
C GLY A 78 7.44 6.90 -10.11
N LEU A 79 7.23 6.52 -11.37
CA LEU A 79 6.33 7.24 -12.28
C LEU A 79 4.88 7.17 -11.82
N GLN A 80 4.46 6.04 -11.26
CA GLN A 80 3.13 5.90 -10.67
C GLN A 80 2.97 6.83 -9.46
N GLU A 81 3.90 6.80 -8.52
CA GLU A 81 3.87 7.65 -7.33
C GLU A 81 3.96 9.14 -7.67
N LYS A 82 4.85 9.52 -8.61
CA LYS A 82 4.97 10.88 -9.14
C LYS A 82 3.61 11.41 -9.64
N ARG A 83 2.89 10.59 -10.44
CA ARG A 83 1.58 10.98 -10.98
C ARG A 83 0.58 11.30 -9.87
N PHE A 84 0.59 10.55 -8.78
CA PHE A 84 -0.28 10.84 -7.65
C PHE A 84 -0.01 12.22 -7.06
N TYR A 85 1.24 12.58 -6.84
CA TYR A 85 1.60 13.89 -6.28
C TYR A 85 1.36 15.04 -7.26
N GLU A 86 1.55 14.84 -8.55
CA GLU A 86 1.40 15.91 -9.56
C GLU A 86 -0.03 16.07 -10.07
N GLU A 87 -0.77 14.98 -10.28
CA GLU A 87 -2.01 15.02 -11.04
C GLU A 87 -3.25 14.72 -10.18
N ILE A 88 -3.16 13.87 -9.14
CA ILE A 88 -4.34 13.34 -8.44
C ILE A 88 -4.56 14.02 -7.09
N LEU A 89 -3.57 13.98 -6.22
CA LEU A 89 -3.70 14.54 -4.87
C LEU A 89 -4.04 16.03 -4.85
N PRO A 90 -3.53 16.89 -5.76
CA PRO A 90 -3.90 18.30 -5.79
C PRO A 90 -5.38 18.57 -6.08
N GLN A 91 -6.12 17.59 -6.64
CA GLN A 91 -7.55 17.71 -6.93
C GLN A 91 -8.44 17.24 -5.77
N LEU A 92 -7.86 16.69 -4.72
CA LEU A 92 -8.59 16.08 -3.59
C LEU A 92 -8.50 16.99 -2.36
N PRO A 93 -9.60 17.18 -1.62
CA PRO A 93 -9.65 18.06 -0.44
C PRO A 93 -9.09 17.33 0.80
N MET A 94 -7.84 16.92 0.74
CA MET A 94 -7.19 16.15 1.81
C MET A 94 -5.73 16.55 1.97
N PRO A 95 -5.16 16.46 3.19
CA PRO A 95 -3.75 16.69 3.40
C PRO A 95 -2.88 15.72 2.58
N SER A 96 -1.87 16.26 1.92
CA SER A 96 -0.85 15.47 1.22
C SER A 96 0.54 16.03 1.54
N LEU A 97 1.57 15.19 1.44
CA LEU A 97 2.95 15.64 1.55
C LEU A 97 3.29 16.54 0.36
N LYS A 98 4.06 17.59 0.63
CA LYS A 98 4.58 18.44 -0.43
C LYS A 98 5.55 17.63 -1.30
N TYR A 99 5.33 17.70 -2.59
CA TYR A 99 6.22 17.13 -3.59
C TYR A 99 7.19 18.20 -4.09
N TYR A 100 8.49 17.90 -4.01
CA TYR A 100 9.57 18.83 -4.39
C TYR A 100 10.16 18.53 -5.75
N GLY A 101 9.66 17.48 -6.42
CA GLY A 101 10.11 17.10 -7.75
C GLY A 101 10.68 15.69 -7.83
N SER A 102 11.05 15.30 -9.03
CA SER A 102 11.66 14.01 -9.33
C SER A 102 12.78 14.16 -10.36
N PHE A 103 13.64 13.16 -10.40
CA PHE A 103 14.72 13.07 -11.38
C PHE A 103 14.85 11.62 -11.86
N GLN A 104 14.70 11.43 -13.17
CA GLN A 104 14.93 10.12 -13.78
C GLN A 104 16.43 9.87 -13.90
N GLU A 105 16.88 8.74 -13.35
CA GLU A 105 18.26 8.28 -13.36
C GLU A 105 18.37 7.07 -14.29
N GLY A 106 18.81 7.32 -15.54
CA GLY A 106 18.82 6.30 -16.60
C GLY A 106 17.42 5.76 -16.92
N ASP A 107 17.36 4.51 -17.37
CA ASP A 107 16.12 3.87 -17.81
C ASP A 107 15.47 2.99 -16.73
N GLU A 108 16.11 2.85 -15.57
CA GLU A 108 15.67 1.91 -14.55
C GLU A 108 15.14 2.57 -13.27
N HIS A 109 15.57 3.79 -12.96
CA HIS A 109 15.33 4.39 -11.66
C HIS A 109 14.77 5.81 -11.74
N LEU A 110 14.02 6.16 -10.70
CA LEU A 110 13.52 7.52 -10.45
C LEU A 110 13.83 7.92 -9.01
N TRP A 111 14.30 9.15 -8.84
CA TRP A 111 14.35 9.84 -7.57
C TRP A 111 13.06 10.64 -7.37
N LEU A 112 12.47 10.52 -6.19
CA LEU A 112 11.35 11.33 -5.70
C LEU A 112 11.81 12.09 -4.47
N PHE A 113 11.41 13.36 -4.38
CA PHE A 113 11.70 14.23 -3.24
C PHE A 113 10.39 14.71 -2.64
N LEU A 114 10.15 14.32 -1.39
CA LEU A 114 8.92 14.56 -0.68
C LEU A 114 9.19 15.26 0.64
N GLU A 115 8.23 15.98 1.13
CA GLU A 115 8.23 16.45 2.51
C GLU A 115 8.36 15.27 3.47
N ASP A 116 9.16 15.41 4.53
CA ASP A 116 9.15 14.41 5.59
C ASP A 116 7.79 14.44 6.31
N ALA A 117 7.11 13.31 6.34
CA ALA A 117 5.84 13.19 7.04
C ALA A 117 5.94 13.57 8.52
N GLY A 118 7.10 13.36 9.15
CA GLY A 118 7.30 13.70 10.57
C GLY A 118 6.27 13.05 11.49
N GLY A 119 6.07 13.63 12.67
CA GLY A 119 5.04 13.21 13.61
C GLY A 119 5.25 11.78 14.13
N ARG A 120 4.16 11.06 14.34
CA ARG A 120 4.18 9.65 14.79
C ARG A 120 3.55 8.72 13.77
N GLN A 121 3.96 7.46 13.80
CA GLN A 121 3.34 6.42 13.00
C GLN A 121 1.89 6.17 13.47
N PHE A 122 1.01 5.95 12.53
CA PHE A 122 -0.38 5.56 12.72
C PHE A 122 -0.51 4.15 13.32
N SER A 123 -1.54 3.92 14.14
CA SER A 123 -1.83 2.62 14.71
C SER A 123 -3.30 2.24 14.59
N PHE A 124 -3.61 1.13 13.91
CA PHE A 124 -4.97 0.57 13.88
C PHE A 124 -5.48 0.12 15.26
N HIS A 125 -4.62 -0.02 16.26
CA HIS A 125 -5.04 -0.37 17.63
C HIS A 125 -5.59 0.82 18.40
N LYS A 126 -5.38 2.06 17.93
CA LYS A 126 -5.87 3.28 18.57
C LYS A 126 -7.18 3.72 17.93
N PRO A 127 -8.29 3.77 18.69
CA PRO A 127 -9.60 4.20 18.16
C PRO A 127 -9.57 5.59 17.54
N GLU A 128 -8.85 6.53 18.18
CA GLU A 128 -8.69 7.90 17.69
C GLU A 128 -7.98 7.95 16.31
N ASP A 129 -6.96 7.11 16.10
CA ASP A 129 -6.27 7.03 14.82
C ASP A 129 -7.20 6.46 13.74
N ARG A 130 -8.00 5.41 14.06
CA ARG A 130 -8.95 4.83 13.11
C ARG A 130 -10.01 5.84 12.63
N LYS A 131 -10.55 6.66 13.52
CA LYS A 131 -11.51 7.71 13.14
C LYS A 131 -10.92 8.69 12.12
N ILE A 132 -9.68 9.12 12.34
CA ILE A 132 -8.98 10.01 11.40
C ILE A 132 -8.76 9.29 10.06
N ALA A 133 -8.38 8.01 10.08
CA ALA A 133 -8.16 7.22 8.88
C ALA A 133 -9.46 7.00 8.09
N VAL A 134 -10.58 6.69 8.76
CA VAL A 134 -11.89 6.56 8.12
C VAL A 134 -12.26 7.87 7.42
N GLN A 135 -12.16 9.01 8.09
CA GLN A 135 -12.47 10.31 7.48
C GLN A 135 -11.56 10.62 6.27
N TRP A 136 -10.29 10.28 6.36
CA TRP A 136 -9.35 10.47 5.26
C TRP A 136 -9.71 9.59 4.05
N LEU A 137 -10.03 8.30 4.29
CA LEU A 137 -10.46 7.38 3.23
C LEU A 137 -11.79 7.81 2.60
N ILE A 138 -12.74 8.28 3.39
CA ILE A 138 -13.99 8.83 2.84
C ILE A 138 -13.69 9.98 1.88
N ASN A 139 -12.82 10.90 2.26
CA ASN A 139 -12.42 12.00 1.38
C ASN A 139 -11.76 11.48 0.10
N LEU A 140 -10.83 10.52 0.21
CA LEU A 140 -10.19 9.90 -0.96
C LEU A 140 -11.24 9.24 -1.87
N HIS A 141 -12.05 8.33 -1.33
CA HIS A 141 -12.95 7.49 -2.11
C HIS A 141 -14.07 8.30 -2.76
N THR A 142 -14.75 9.16 -1.98
CA THR A 142 -15.94 9.85 -2.48
C THR A 142 -15.61 10.99 -3.45
N HIS A 143 -14.55 11.76 -3.16
CA HIS A 143 -14.18 12.86 -4.05
C HIS A 143 -13.58 12.34 -5.35
N SER A 144 -12.71 11.32 -5.30
CA SER A 144 -12.16 10.74 -6.51
C SER A 144 -13.22 10.04 -7.37
N ALA A 145 -14.18 9.35 -6.76
CA ALA A 145 -15.32 8.77 -7.50
C ALA A 145 -16.12 9.85 -8.25
N ARG A 146 -16.30 11.03 -7.68
CA ARG A 146 -17.01 12.17 -8.33
C ARG A 146 -16.22 12.78 -9.49
N LEU A 147 -14.90 12.77 -9.39
CA LEU A 147 -14.02 13.25 -10.48
C LEU A 147 -13.97 12.25 -11.65
N GLY A 148 -14.32 10.99 -11.40
CA GLY A 148 -14.22 9.91 -12.36
C GLY A 148 -12.79 9.35 -12.50
N LYS A 149 -12.68 8.25 -13.24
CA LYS A 149 -11.39 7.55 -13.44
C LYS A 149 -10.41 8.39 -14.25
N PRO A 150 -9.23 8.73 -13.69
CA PRO A 150 -8.17 9.39 -14.45
C PRO A 150 -7.67 8.49 -15.60
N SER A 151 -7.45 9.07 -16.79
CA SER A 151 -7.19 8.34 -18.03
C SER A 151 -5.95 7.44 -18.03
N ARG A 152 -4.98 7.74 -17.16
CA ARG A 152 -3.70 7.01 -17.07
C ARG A 152 -3.54 6.24 -15.75
N LEU A 153 -4.61 6.13 -14.96
CA LEU A 153 -4.53 5.42 -13.70
C LEU A 153 -4.68 3.92 -13.94
N ILE A 154 -3.83 3.14 -13.27
CA ILE A 154 -3.90 1.68 -13.31
C ILE A 154 -5.26 1.24 -12.77
N GLU A 155 -5.96 0.40 -13.52
CA GLU A 155 -7.18 -0.23 -13.05
C GLU A 155 -6.86 -1.42 -12.17
N ARG A 156 -7.28 -1.34 -10.91
CA ARG A 156 -7.15 -2.38 -9.89
C ARG A 156 -8.44 -3.16 -9.77
N GLY A 157 -8.94 -3.62 -10.92
CA GLY A 157 -10.17 -4.40 -11.06
C GLY A 157 -9.89 -5.88 -11.33
N PRO A 158 -10.94 -6.66 -11.70
CA PRO A 158 -10.85 -8.10 -11.88
C PRO A 158 -9.75 -8.55 -12.86
N ALA A 159 -9.59 -7.86 -13.99
CA ALA A 159 -8.56 -8.23 -14.97
C ALA A 159 -7.15 -8.17 -14.39
N TYR A 160 -6.84 -7.12 -13.61
CA TYR A 160 -5.56 -6.96 -12.93
C TYR A 160 -5.28 -8.07 -11.91
N TYR A 161 -6.30 -8.43 -11.12
CA TYR A 161 -6.13 -9.46 -10.10
C TYR A 161 -6.17 -10.87 -10.67
N LEU A 162 -6.88 -11.11 -11.77
CA LEU A 162 -6.86 -12.39 -12.48
C LEU A 162 -5.47 -12.70 -13.05
N GLU A 163 -4.83 -11.71 -13.69
CA GLU A 163 -3.45 -11.86 -14.17
C GLU A 163 -2.50 -12.27 -13.04
N ARG A 164 -2.64 -11.64 -11.88
CA ARG A 164 -1.84 -11.98 -10.69
C ARG A 164 -2.16 -13.37 -10.15
N LEU A 165 -3.43 -13.72 -10.07
CA LEU A 165 -3.88 -15.05 -9.62
C LEU A 165 -3.32 -16.15 -10.52
N THR A 166 -3.41 -15.98 -11.85
CA THR A 166 -2.83 -16.90 -12.83
C THR A 166 -1.31 -17.02 -12.69
N ASN A 167 -0.62 -15.92 -12.42
CA ASN A 167 0.83 -15.94 -12.18
C ASN A 167 1.17 -16.69 -10.88
N VAL A 168 0.39 -16.49 -9.81
CA VAL A 168 0.54 -17.23 -8.56
C VAL A 168 0.34 -18.72 -8.78
N GLN A 169 -0.74 -19.11 -9.47
CA GLN A 169 -1.06 -20.50 -9.81
C GLN A 169 0.11 -21.17 -10.53
N SER A 170 0.53 -20.60 -11.66
CA SER A 170 1.65 -21.14 -12.45
C SER A 170 2.96 -21.22 -11.66
N THR A 171 3.20 -20.24 -10.77
CA THR A 171 4.40 -20.26 -9.92
C THR A 171 4.34 -21.37 -8.86
N LEU A 172 3.18 -21.57 -8.23
CA LEU A 172 2.99 -22.64 -7.24
C LEU A 172 3.10 -24.01 -7.90
N GLU A 173 2.44 -24.24 -9.05
CA GLU A 173 2.53 -25.49 -9.83
C GLU A 173 3.99 -25.83 -10.21
N LEU A 174 4.75 -24.84 -10.67
CA LEU A 174 6.15 -25.02 -11.06
C LEU A 174 7.06 -25.41 -9.89
N HIS A 175 6.73 -24.98 -8.66
CA HIS A 175 7.64 -25.06 -7.54
C HIS A 175 7.18 -25.97 -6.39
N ALA A 176 5.92 -26.46 -6.39
CA ALA A 176 5.33 -27.24 -5.29
C ALA A 176 6.12 -28.51 -4.96
N ASP A 177 6.62 -29.22 -5.98
CA ASP A 177 7.29 -30.53 -5.85
C ASP A 177 8.81 -30.44 -5.75
N ARG A 178 9.39 -29.24 -5.60
CA ARG A 178 10.85 -29.13 -5.51
C ARG A 178 11.39 -29.81 -4.26
N ASP A 179 12.45 -30.60 -4.41
CA ASP A 179 13.14 -31.33 -3.32
C ASP A 179 13.71 -30.41 -2.22
N VAL A 180 13.82 -29.11 -2.51
CA VAL A 180 14.28 -28.12 -1.54
C VAL A 180 13.28 -27.90 -0.39
N PHE A 181 12.02 -28.32 -0.56
CA PHE A 181 10.97 -28.18 0.44
C PHE A 181 10.74 -29.49 1.21
N SER A 182 10.58 -29.40 2.52
CA SER A 182 10.13 -30.49 3.38
C SER A 182 8.68 -30.90 3.08
N ALA A 183 8.25 -32.04 3.56
CA ALA A 183 6.86 -32.48 3.41
C ALA A 183 5.84 -31.47 3.97
N ALA A 184 6.12 -30.87 5.12
CA ALA A 184 5.27 -29.84 5.72
C ALA A 184 5.21 -28.55 4.87
N GLU A 185 6.34 -28.10 4.33
CA GLU A 185 6.38 -26.92 3.45
C GLU A 185 5.64 -27.17 2.13
N ARG A 186 5.77 -28.37 1.55
CA ARG A 186 4.99 -28.78 0.35
C ARG A 186 3.50 -28.81 0.62
N GLN A 187 3.09 -29.24 1.82
CA GLN A 187 1.67 -29.22 2.20
C GLN A 187 1.10 -27.80 2.24
N VAL A 188 1.88 -26.81 2.72
CA VAL A 188 1.45 -25.40 2.71
C VAL A 188 1.36 -24.86 1.29
N LEU A 189 2.32 -25.19 0.41
CA LEU A 189 2.28 -24.80 -1.01
C LEU A 189 1.06 -25.41 -1.72
N ALA A 190 0.76 -26.71 -1.49
CA ALA A 190 -0.41 -27.37 -2.04
C ALA A 190 -1.72 -26.72 -1.56
N ALA A 191 -1.85 -26.45 -0.26
CA ALA A 191 -3.02 -25.75 0.29
C ALA A 191 -3.18 -24.33 -0.29
N SER A 192 -2.06 -23.66 -0.58
CA SER A 192 -2.09 -22.36 -1.26
C SER A 192 -2.62 -22.49 -2.69
N LEU A 193 -2.19 -23.52 -3.42
CA LEU A 193 -2.67 -23.80 -4.78
C LEU A 193 -4.17 -24.12 -4.80
N ASP A 194 -4.65 -24.98 -3.90
CA ASP A 194 -6.08 -25.32 -3.77
C ASP A 194 -6.96 -24.07 -3.54
N LEU A 195 -6.49 -23.11 -2.75
CA LEU A 195 -7.20 -21.86 -2.49
C LEU A 195 -7.18 -20.93 -3.71
N VAL A 196 -6.07 -20.88 -4.43
CA VAL A 196 -5.94 -20.13 -5.69
C VAL A 196 -6.89 -20.70 -6.75
N ASP A 197 -6.96 -22.02 -6.91
CA ASP A 197 -7.86 -22.71 -7.83
C ASP A 197 -9.33 -22.48 -7.46
N SER A 198 -9.65 -22.57 -6.17
CA SER A 198 -10.98 -22.25 -5.65
C SER A 198 -11.37 -20.80 -5.95
N THR A 199 -10.44 -19.87 -5.82
CA THR A 199 -10.67 -18.46 -6.16
C THR A 199 -10.89 -18.26 -7.66
N ALA A 200 -10.11 -18.93 -8.50
CA ALA A 200 -10.24 -18.90 -9.96
C ALA A 200 -11.61 -19.46 -10.41
N SER A 201 -12.09 -20.52 -9.77
CA SER A 201 -13.37 -21.15 -10.10
C SER A 201 -14.60 -20.26 -9.92
N ILE A 202 -14.53 -19.24 -9.04
CA ILE A 202 -15.61 -18.29 -8.78
C ILE A 202 -15.34 -16.90 -9.37
N TRP A 203 -14.35 -16.76 -10.26
CA TRP A 203 -13.88 -15.47 -10.74
C TRP A 203 -14.95 -14.64 -11.47
N GLU A 204 -15.85 -15.30 -12.20
CA GLU A 204 -16.97 -14.63 -12.83
C GLU A 204 -17.90 -13.95 -11.80
N SER A 205 -18.15 -14.61 -10.69
CA SER A 205 -18.95 -14.05 -9.58
C SER A 205 -18.25 -12.89 -8.90
N ILE A 206 -16.92 -12.95 -8.75
CA ILE A 206 -16.07 -11.88 -8.23
C ILE A 206 -16.13 -10.67 -9.17
N SER A 207 -16.01 -10.90 -10.48
CA SER A 207 -16.07 -9.85 -11.50
C SER A 207 -17.46 -9.19 -11.53
N ALA A 208 -18.52 -9.97 -11.51
CA ALA A 208 -19.89 -9.47 -11.47
C ALA A 208 -20.20 -8.67 -10.19
N LEU A 209 -19.59 -9.03 -9.06
CA LEU A 209 -19.68 -8.22 -7.84
C LEU A 209 -18.96 -6.88 -8.00
N TYR A 210 -17.72 -6.89 -8.49
CA TYR A 210 -16.94 -5.67 -8.70
C TYR A 210 -17.68 -4.62 -9.53
N GLU A 211 -18.32 -5.04 -10.62
CA GLU A 211 -19.06 -4.14 -11.53
C GLU A 211 -20.24 -3.42 -10.88
N ARG A 212 -20.80 -3.98 -9.80
CA ARG A 212 -21.91 -3.39 -9.05
C ARG A 212 -21.49 -2.48 -7.90
N LEU A 213 -20.25 -2.60 -7.46
CA LEU A 213 -19.74 -1.85 -6.32
C LEU A 213 -19.19 -0.49 -6.75
N PRO A 214 -19.24 0.51 -5.86
CA PRO A 214 -18.57 1.78 -6.10
C PRO A 214 -17.09 1.59 -6.42
N GLN A 215 -16.60 2.41 -7.35
CA GLN A 215 -15.18 2.44 -7.75
C GLN A 215 -14.64 3.84 -7.57
N CYS A 216 -13.39 3.94 -7.16
CA CYS A 216 -12.72 5.18 -6.81
C CYS A 216 -11.20 5.05 -6.92
N VAL A 217 -10.48 6.11 -6.63
CA VAL A 217 -9.04 6.01 -6.35
C VAL A 217 -8.84 5.27 -5.03
N ILE A 218 -7.97 4.27 -5.04
CA ILE A 218 -7.52 3.53 -3.87
C ILE A 218 -6.03 3.70 -3.66
N HIS A 219 -5.57 3.62 -2.41
CA HIS A 219 -4.15 3.63 -2.09
C HIS A 219 -3.48 2.28 -2.40
N GLY A 220 -4.19 1.16 -2.19
CA GLY A 220 -3.73 -0.19 -2.49
C GLY A 220 -2.73 -0.80 -1.50
N ASP A 221 -2.09 0.00 -0.63
CA ASP A 221 -1.24 -0.46 0.49
C ASP A 221 -1.46 0.42 1.74
N PHE A 222 -2.73 0.67 2.09
CA PHE A 222 -3.12 1.48 3.24
C PHE A 222 -2.81 0.76 4.56
N LYS A 223 -1.55 0.87 5.00
CA LYS A 223 -0.98 0.19 6.18
C LYS A 223 -0.27 1.18 7.10
N SER A 224 -0.20 0.86 8.39
CA SER A 224 0.44 1.72 9.41
C SER A 224 1.82 2.25 9.01
N LYS A 225 2.63 1.45 8.28
CA LYS A 225 3.97 1.85 7.83
C LYS A 225 3.98 3.01 6.84
N ASN A 226 2.86 3.23 6.13
CA ASN A 226 2.69 4.23 5.08
C ASN A 226 1.84 5.42 5.55
N ILE A 227 1.58 5.53 6.86
CA ILE A 227 0.68 6.52 7.42
C ILE A 227 1.33 7.17 8.65
N HIS A 228 1.43 8.48 8.64
CA HIS A 228 1.89 9.28 9.77
C HIS A 228 0.84 10.29 10.21
N LEU A 229 0.86 10.62 11.49
CA LEU A 229 0.00 11.61 12.11
C LEU A 229 0.85 12.76 12.63
N ARG A 230 0.58 13.98 12.19
CA ARG A 230 1.08 15.22 12.79
C ARG A 230 -0.01 15.83 13.65
N SER A 231 0.34 16.22 14.85
CA SER A 231 -0.54 16.98 15.72
C SER A 231 0.00 18.40 15.79
N ASP A 232 -0.80 19.37 15.37
CA ASP A 232 -0.65 20.75 15.77
C ASP A 232 -1.46 21.00 17.06
N GLN A 233 -1.49 22.26 17.54
CA GLN A 233 -2.10 22.59 18.82
C GLN A 233 -3.62 22.29 18.91
N GLN A 234 -4.29 21.99 17.79
CA GLN A 234 -5.75 21.88 17.74
C GLN A 234 -6.27 20.61 17.05
N GLN A 235 -5.53 20.01 16.10
CA GLN A 235 -6.02 18.89 15.33
C GLN A 235 -4.90 17.98 14.83
N ALA A 236 -5.18 16.65 14.84
CA ALA A 236 -4.29 15.69 14.20
C ALA A 236 -4.58 15.60 12.70
N SER A 237 -3.54 15.79 11.90
CA SER A 237 -3.59 15.60 10.45
C SER A 237 -2.90 14.30 10.05
N ILE A 238 -3.52 13.56 9.14
CA ILE A 238 -3.00 12.30 8.61
C ILE A 238 -2.29 12.55 7.28
N PHE A 239 -1.11 11.96 7.12
CA PHE A 239 -0.33 11.99 5.89
C PHE A 239 -0.08 10.55 5.44
N VAL A 240 -0.50 10.24 4.22
CA VAL A 240 -0.35 8.93 3.60
C VAL A 240 0.60 9.06 2.42
N PHE A 241 1.52 8.10 2.30
CA PHE A 241 2.58 8.09 1.29
C PHE A 241 2.83 6.68 0.78
N ASP A 242 3.73 6.53 -0.21
CA ASP A 242 4.03 5.26 -0.89
C ASP A 242 2.90 4.81 -1.82
N TRP A 243 2.57 5.66 -2.81
CA TRP A 243 1.46 5.51 -3.76
C TRP A 243 1.77 4.56 -4.93
N GLU A 244 2.82 3.77 -4.85
CA GLU A 244 3.24 2.88 -5.94
C GLU A 244 2.21 1.80 -6.29
N TYR A 245 1.33 1.43 -5.33
CA TYR A 245 0.25 0.45 -5.52
C TYR A 245 -1.13 1.08 -5.72
N ALA A 246 -1.19 2.39 -5.78
CA ALA A 246 -2.47 3.07 -5.94
C ALA A 246 -3.05 2.88 -7.35
N GLY A 247 -4.36 3.01 -7.45
CA GLY A 247 -5.05 2.80 -8.70
C GLY A 247 -6.53 3.12 -8.62
N TRP A 248 -7.28 2.74 -9.65
CA TRP A 248 -8.73 2.80 -9.68
C TRP A 248 -9.31 1.43 -9.32
N GLY A 249 -10.14 1.35 -8.28
CA GLY A 249 -10.66 0.08 -7.80
C GLY A 249 -11.78 0.23 -6.78
N THR A 250 -12.16 -0.87 -6.12
CA THR A 250 -13.16 -0.83 -5.04
C THR A 250 -12.56 -0.32 -3.73
N PRO A 251 -13.28 0.54 -2.97
CA PRO A 251 -12.86 1.04 -1.65
C PRO A 251 -12.40 -0.05 -0.68
N GLY A 252 -13.00 -1.24 -0.77
CA GLY A 252 -12.74 -2.36 0.12
C GLY A 252 -11.27 -2.78 0.20
N ILE A 253 -10.46 -2.46 -0.82
CA ILE A 253 -9.02 -2.73 -0.81
C ILE A 253 -8.31 -1.95 0.31
N ASP A 254 -8.75 -0.73 0.61
CA ASP A 254 -8.18 0.12 1.65
C ASP A 254 -8.86 -0.04 3.02
N MET A 255 -9.99 -0.74 3.08
CA MET A 255 -10.82 -0.85 4.27
C MET A 255 -10.34 -1.91 5.29
N TRP A 256 -9.14 -2.45 5.12
CA TRP A 256 -8.62 -3.48 6.01
C TRP A 256 -8.55 -2.99 7.47
N ARG A 257 -9.13 -3.77 8.40
CA ARG A 257 -9.21 -3.43 9.83
C ARG A 257 -10.05 -2.19 10.17
N LEU A 258 -10.86 -1.71 9.25
CA LEU A 258 -11.84 -0.68 9.56
C LEU A 258 -13.16 -1.32 10.00
N ASP A 259 -13.86 -0.63 10.86
CA ASP A 259 -15.21 -0.99 11.26
C ASP A 259 -16.21 -0.64 10.15
N GLU A 260 -17.07 -1.58 9.79
CA GLU A 260 -18.02 -1.45 8.69
C GLU A 260 -19.10 -0.40 8.97
N GLU A 261 -19.57 -0.34 10.22
CA GLU A 261 -20.61 0.60 10.63
C GLU A 261 -20.05 2.02 10.71
N GLU A 262 -18.83 2.17 11.25
CA GLU A 262 -18.12 3.46 11.28
C GLU A 262 -17.88 3.98 9.86
N TYR A 263 -17.46 3.11 8.92
CA TYR A 263 -17.31 3.47 7.52
C TYR A 263 -18.66 3.84 6.87
N LEU A 264 -19.73 3.04 7.09
CA LEU A 264 -21.06 3.32 6.56
C LEU A 264 -21.59 4.67 7.04
N LEU A 265 -21.50 4.96 8.34
CA LEU A 265 -21.96 6.23 8.90
C LEU A 265 -21.24 7.43 8.26
N ALA A 266 -19.94 7.31 8.05
CA ALA A 266 -19.11 8.37 7.49
C ALA A 266 -19.35 8.56 5.97
N ILE A 267 -19.65 7.49 5.20
CA ILE A 267 -19.85 7.57 3.75
C ILE A 267 -21.28 7.95 3.34
N ARG A 268 -22.28 7.71 4.20
CA ARG A 268 -23.70 7.92 3.91
C ARG A 268 -24.06 9.30 3.34
N PRO A 269 -23.44 10.42 3.79
CA PRO A 269 -23.73 11.74 3.20
C PRO A 269 -23.35 11.87 1.72
N TYR A 270 -22.43 11.04 1.24
CA TYR A 270 -21.90 11.08 -0.13
C TYR A 270 -22.51 9.99 -1.02
N TRP A 271 -22.73 8.79 -0.46
CA TRP A 271 -23.32 7.64 -1.15
C TRP A 271 -24.55 7.13 -0.39
N PRO A 272 -25.69 7.87 -0.42
CA PRO A 272 -26.87 7.56 0.39
C PRO A 272 -27.54 6.23 0.04
N HIS A 273 -27.24 5.67 -1.15
CA HIS A 273 -27.74 4.38 -1.62
C HIS A 273 -26.91 3.18 -1.13
N VAL A 274 -25.74 3.43 -0.51
CA VAL A 274 -24.90 2.38 0.06
C VAL A 274 -25.44 2.00 1.44
N ASP A 275 -25.70 0.72 1.63
CA ASP A 275 -26.11 0.12 2.89
C ASP A 275 -25.01 -0.74 3.52
N ILE A 276 -25.26 -1.31 4.68
CA ILE A 276 -24.30 -2.15 5.40
C ILE A 276 -23.95 -3.42 4.61
N SER A 277 -24.88 -3.97 3.83
CA SER A 277 -24.63 -5.12 2.99
C SER A 277 -23.61 -4.78 1.91
N THR A 278 -23.80 -3.64 1.26
CA THR A 278 -22.85 -3.13 0.24
C THR A 278 -21.46 -2.87 0.82
N VAL A 279 -21.37 -2.29 2.03
CA VAL A 279 -20.07 -2.06 2.71
C VAL A 279 -19.37 -3.38 2.99
N ARG A 280 -20.10 -4.39 3.49
CA ARG A 280 -19.56 -5.74 3.72
C ARG A 280 -19.08 -6.40 2.44
N GLU A 281 -19.82 -6.22 1.36
CA GLU A 281 -19.43 -6.70 0.03
C GLU A 281 -18.16 -6.06 -0.48
N MET A 282 -18.02 -4.73 -0.34
CA MET A 282 -16.79 -4.01 -0.68
C MET A 282 -15.60 -4.54 0.13
N GLN A 283 -15.75 -4.68 1.45
CA GLN A 283 -14.69 -5.12 2.35
C GLN A 283 -14.27 -6.56 2.05
N ASN A 284 -15.22 -7.44 1.80
CA ASN A 284 -14.93 -8.84 1.46
C ASN A 284 -14.23 -8.96 0.10
N LEU A 285 -14.72 -8.29 -0.94
CA LEU A 285 -14.06 -8.25 -2.24
C LEU A 285 -12.63 -7.68 -2.12
N GLY A 286 -12.48 -6.61 -1.34
CA GLY A 286 -11.16 -6.05 -1.03
C GLY A 286 -10.24 -7.04 -0.31
N SER A 287 -10.79 -7.93 0.54
CA SER A 287 -10.03 -8.97 1.22
C SER A 287 -9.53 -10.04 0.24
N VAL A 288 -10.37 -10.46 -0.71
CA VAL A 288 -9.96 -11.38 -1.79
C VAL A 288 -8.82 -10.76 -2.61
N PHE A 289 -8.98 -9.53 -3.07
CA PHE A 289 -7.97 -8.86 -3.90
C PHE A 289 -6.64 -8.64 -3.15
N ARG A 290 -6.68 -8.25 -1.87
CA ARG A 290 -5.47 -8.16 -1.04
C ARG A 290 -4.79 -9.51 -0.83
N SER A 291 -5.56 -10.58 -0.68
CA SER A 291 -5.00 -11.92 -0.56
C SER A 291 -4.28 -12.34 -1.84
N VAL A 292 -4.87 -12.07 -3.01
CA VAL A 292 -4.20 -12.29 -4.32
C VAL A 292 -2.89 -11.51 -4.41
N ASP A 293 -2.87 -10.21 -4.02
CA ASP A 293 -1.64 -9.43 -3.97
C ASP A 293 -0.60 -10.03 -3.00
N SER A 294 -1.04 -10.49 -1.84
CA SER A 294 -0.15 -11.09 -0.84
C SER A 294 0.53 -12.35 -1.36
N TYR A 295 -0.23 -13.25 -1.98
CA TYR A 295 0.30 -14.42 -2.66
C TYR A 295 1.25 -14.04 -3.79
N PHE A 296 0.85 -13.10 -4.65
CA PHE A 296 1.66 -12.67 -5.78
C PHE A 296 3.05 -12.18 -5.37
N TRP A 297 3.13 -11.36 -4.32
CA TRP A 297 4.41 -10.86 -3.85
C TRP A 297 5.25 -11.92 -3.13
N GLU A 298 4.63 -12.83 -2.41
CA GLU A 298 5.35 -13.86 -1.67
C GLU A 298 5.84 -14.99 -2.59
N THR A 299 5.00 -15.48 -3.51
CA THR A 299 5.36 -16.57 -4.41
C THR A 299 6.47 -16.21 -5.40
N ARG A 300 6.63 -14.92 -5.76
CA ARG A 300 7.76 -14.47 -6.58
C ARG A 300 9.13 -14.83 -6.01
N ARG A 301 9.24 -15.06 -4.71
CA ARG A 301 10.48 -15.53 -4.07
C ARG A 301 10.85 -16.94 -4.52
N LEU A 302 9.87 -17.75 -4.94
CA LEU A 302 10.10 -19.09 -5.44
C LEU A 302 10.93 -19.11 -6.74
N ASN A 303 10.90 -18.03 -7.52
CA ASN A 303 11.65 -17.90 -8.77
C ASN A 303 13.14 -17.60 -8.55
N HIS A 304 13.60 -17.51 -7.30
CA HIS A 304 14.99 -17.25 -6.94
C HIS A 304 15.52 -18.38 -6.04
N PRO A 305 16.86 -18.54 -5.90
CA PRO A 305 17.43 -19.43 -4.91
C PRO A 305 16.97 -19.05 -3.49
N ILE A 306 16.35 -19.99 -2.78
CA ILE A 306 15.78 -19.75 -1.46
C ILE A 306 16.69 -20.31 -0.37
N HIS A 307 17.22 -19.43 0.48
CA HIS A 307 17.97 -19.80 1.69
C HIS A 307 17.02 -20.26 2.81
N ALA A 308 17.54 -21.02 3.79
CA ALA A 308 16.75 -21.63 4.86
C ALA A 308 15.83 -20.62 5.60
N THR A 309 16.35 -19.46 5.99
CA THR A 309 15.55 -18.41 6.67
C THR A 309 14.45 -17.83 5.78
N ALA A 310 14.69 -17.73 4.47
CA ALA A 310 13.69 -17.25 3.51
C ALA A 310 12.58 -18.29 3.30
N LYS A 311 12.88 -19.59 3.36
CA LYS A 311 11.88 -20.67 3.31
C LYS A 311 10.95 -20.65 4.53
N ILE A 312 11.52 -20.52 5.73
CA ILE A 312 10.73 -20.41 6.96
C ILE A 312 9.74 -19.26 6.84
N LYS A 313 10.21 -18.09 6.46
CA LYS A 313 9.37 -16.91 6.31
C LYS A 313 8.32 -17.05 5.20
N LEU A 314 8.66 -17.67 4.09
CA LEU A 314 7.73 -17.98 3.00
C LEU A 314 6.59 -18.88 3.52
N ASN A 315 6.93 -19.94 4.23
CA ASN A 315 5.97 -20.90 4.78
C ASN A 315 5.04 -20.26 5.82
N GLU A 316 5.58 -19.43 6.72
CA GLU A 316 4.80 -18.65 7.71
C GLU A 316 3.82 -17.71 7.01
N ASN A 317 4.31 -16.95 6.03
CA ASN A 317 3.48 -15.99 5.29
C ASN A 317 2.39 -16.69 4.48
N LEU A 318 2.70 -17.75 3.74
CA LEU A 318 1.70 -18.50 2.99
C LEU A 318 0.67 -19.17 3.90
N SER A 319 1.07 -19.72 5.05
CA SER A 319 0.13 -20.25 6.04
C SER A 319 -0.86 -19.20 6.53
N LEU A 320 -0.37 -18.00 6.81
CA LEU A 320 -1.23 -16.86 7.19
C LEU A 320 -2.17 -16.47 6.05
N PHE A 321 -1.67 -16.38 4.82
CA PHE A 321 -2.46 -15.99 3.65
C PHE A 321 -3.51 -17.07 3.30
N ASN A 322 -3.21 -18.36 3.52
CA ASN A 322 -4.18 -19.43 3.38
C ASN A 322 -5.38 -19.22 4.30
N VAL A 323 -5.16 -18.88 5.56
CA VAL A 323 -6.26 -18.56 6.49
C VAL A 323 -7.06 -17.34 6.00
N GLN A 324 -6.39 -16.27 5.62
CA GLN A 324 -7.06 -15.04 5.17
C GLN A 324 -7.88 -15.25 3.89
N MET A 325 -7.36 -16.01 2.93
CA MET A 325 -8.08 -16.32 1.69
C MET A 325 -9.26 -17.24 1.95
N ALA A 326 -9.10 -18.30 2.76
CA ALA A 326 -10.18 -19.18 3.13
C ALA A 326 -11.35 -18.44 3.79
N ASP A 327 -11.05 -17.55 4.75
CA ASP A 327 -12.05 -16.72 5.41
C ASP A 327 -12.78 -15.80 4.41
N ALA A 328 -12.04 -15.18 3.50
CA ALA A 328 -12.60 -14.31 2.47
C ALA A 328 -13.52 -15.09 1.50
N LEU A 329 -13.12 -16.26 1.05
CA LEU A 329 -13.93 -17.12 0.17
C LEU A 329 -15.18 -17.65 0.87
N GLN A 330 -15.07 -18.05 2.13
CA GLN A 330 -16.22 -18.48 2.92
C GLN A 330 -17.25 -17.36 3.08
N THR A 331 -16.79 -16.15 3.40
CA THR A 331 -17.64 -14.97 3.52
C THR A 331 -18.30 -14.63 2.19
N PHE A 332 -17.55 -14.70 1.08
CA PHE A 332 -18.06 -14.46 -0.26
C PHE A 332 -19.18 -15.45 -0.63
N SER A 333 -18.98 -16.72 -0.36
CA SER A 333 -19.96 -17.78 -0.64
C SER A 333 -21.24 -17.61 0.17
N THR A 334 -21.12 -17.24 1.44
CA THR A 334 -22.25 -16.99 2.34
C THR A 334 -23.08 -15.78 1.86
N GLN A 335 -22.44 -14.68 1.51
CA GLN A 335 -23.10 -13.49 0.98
C GLN A 335 -23.81 -13.76 -0.35
N ALA A 336 -23.20 -14.54 -1.24
CA ALA A 336 -23.80 -14.96 -2.51
C ALA A 336 -25.06 -15.81 -2.31
N SER A 337 -25.08 -16.67 -1.28
CA SER A 337 -26.23 -17.52 -0.93
C SER A 337 -27.40 -16.70 -0.37
N VAL A 338 -27.13 -15.76 0.53
CA VAL A 338 -28.15 -14.87 1.10
C VAL A 338 -28.84 -14.04 0.01
N ARG A 339 -28.06 -13.53 -0.97
CA ARG A 339 -28.64 -12.79 -2.09
C ARG A 339 -29.56 -13.60 -2.97
N ARG A 340 -29.19 -14.85 -3.28
CA ARG A 340 -30.07 -15.75 -4.08
C ARG A 340 -31.39 -15.99 -3.38
N GLN A 341 -31.39 -16.14 -2.06
CA GLN A 341 -32.60 -16.29 -1.25
C GLN A 341 -33.47 -15.01 -1.19
N ALA A 342 -32.86 -13.84 -1.24
CA ALA A 342 -33.59 -12.57 -1.22
C ALA A 342 -34.15 -12.16 -2.59
N ALA A 343 -33.65 -12.73 -3.67
CA ALA A 343 -34.07 -12.44 -5.05
C ALA A 343 -35.10 -13.47 -5.62
N GLY A 344 -35.37 -14.60 -4.94
CA GLY A 344 -36.36 -15.62 -5.27
C GLY A 344 -37.58 -15.53 -4.35
#